data_57b0164f4617767203afcd5ad701bec6
#
_entry.id   57b0164f4617767203afcd5ad701bec6
#
_cell.length_a   1.000
_cell.length_b   1.000
_cell.length_c   1.000
_cell.angle_alpha   90.00
_cell.angle_beta   90.00
_cell.angle_gamma   90.00
#
_symmetry.space_group_name_H-M   'P 1'
#
loop_
_entity.id
_entity.type
_entity.pdbx_description
1 polymer ?
#
loop_
_entity_poly.entity_id
_entity_poly.type
_entity_poly.pdbx_seq_one_letter_code
_entity_poly.pdbx_strand_id
1 'polypeptide(L)'
;EFYDTLEELRTEIDKLDGELLQILANRLKIIDEIGEFKKDNGITILQMKRWAGIVKDRLSQGTHLGLKKEFLQELLALIHKESIQRQSDIFNDTES
;
A
#
# COMPACT_ATOMS: atom_id res chain seq x y z
N GLU A 1 20.62 5.64 -30.89
CA GLU A 1 19.52 6.57 -31.06
C GLU A 1 18.19 5.95 -30.69
N PHE A 2 17.62 5.09 -31.54
CA PHE A 2 16.36 4.43 -31.23
C PHE A 2 16.46 3.56 -29.96
N TYR A 3 17.51 2.74 -29.90
CA TYR A 3 17.73 1.87 -28.73
C TYR A 3 18.17 2.67 -27.51
N ASP A 4 18.91 3.75 -27.72
CA ASP A 4 19.35 4.63 -26.64
C ASP A 4 18.15 5.27 -25.96
N THR A 5 17.15 5.72 -26.73
CA THR A 5 15.93 6.29 -26.16
C THR A 5 15.16 5.27 -25.37
N LEU A 6 15.04 4.04 -25.87
CA LEU A 6 14.37 2.97 -25.14
C LEU A 6 15.09 2.65 -23.83
N GLU A 7 16.43 2.58 -23.85
CA GLU A 7 17.20 2.33 -22.64
C GLU A 7 17.08 3.47 -21.63
N GLU A 8 17.01 4.70 -22.09
CA GLU A 8 16.78 5.86 -21.22
C GLU A 8 15.43 5.77 -20.54
N LEU A 9 14.38 5.39 -21.28
CA LEU A 9 13.05 5.23 -20.73
C LEU A 9 12.98 4.08 -19.73
N ARG A 10 13.66 2.99 -20.01
CA ARG A 10 13.74 1.85 -19.10
C ARG A 10 14.47 2.23 -17.82
N THR A 11 15.52 3.04 -17.92
CA THR A 11 16.24 3.53 -16.74
C THR A 11 15.33 4.38 -15.86
N GLU A 12 14.48 5.20 -16.48
CA GLU A 12 13.49 5.99 -15.74
C GLU A 12 12.48 5.08 -15.03
N ILE A 13 12.02 4.02 -15.69
CA ILE A 13 11.11 3.05 -15.08
C ILE A 13 11.78 2.36 -13.89
N ASP A 14 13.04 1.93 -14.04
CA ASP A 14 13.79 1.29 -12.97
C ASP A 14 13.87 2.18 -11.73
N LYS A 15 14.11 3.46 -11.94
CA LYS A 15 14.17 4.45 -10.87
C LYS A 15 12.82 4.59 -10.18
N LEU A 16 11.74 4.71 -10.96
CA LEU A 16 10.39 4.83 -10.43
C LEU A 16 9.98 3.58 -9.67
N ASP A 17 10.34 2.41 -10.17
CA ASP A 17 10.05 1.15 -9.47
C ASP A 17 10.76 1.11 -8.12
N GLY A 18 12.01 1.56 -8.08
CA GLY A 18 12.74 1.65 -6.81
C GLY A 18 12.06 2.58 -5.82
N GLU A 19 11.59 3.73 -6.29
CA GLU A 19 10.85 4.68 -5.46
C GLU A 19 9.54 4.09 -4.97
N LEU A 20 8.81 3.39 -5.85
CA LEU A 20 7.56 2.73 -5.50
C LEU A 20 7.77 1.69 -4.42
N LEU A 21 8.79 0.84 -4.56
CA LEU A 21 9.10 -0.19 -3.55
C LEU A 21 9.44 0.45 -2.22
N GLN A 22 10.19 1.55 -2.23
CA GLN A 22 10.53 2.25 -0.99
C GLN A 22 9.30 2.83 -0.31
N ILE A 23 8.38 3.40 -1.10
CA ILE A 23 7.12 3.95 -0.59
C ILE A 23 6.27 2.84 0.02
N LEU A 24 6.16 1.70 -0.64
CA LEU A 24 5.42 0.55 -0.11
C LEU A 24 6.03 0.07 1.21
N ALA A 25 7.36 -0.04 1.26
CA ALA A 25 8.05 -0.45 2.48
C ALA A 25 7.79 0.54 3.63
N ASN A 26 7.85 1.83 3.34
CA ASN A 26 7.60 2.86 4.35
C ASN A 26 6.16 2.81 4.86
N ARG A 27 5.21 2.60 3.94
CA ARG A 27 3.80 2.46 4.30
C ARG A 27 3.58 1.27 5.23
N LEU A 28 4.20 0.14 4.92
CA LEU A 28 4.07 -1.07 5.76
C LEU A 28 4.70 -0.88 7.14
N LYS A 29 5.77 -0.12 7.26
CA LYS A 29 6.35 0.21 8.57
C LYS A 29 5.34 0.97 9.43
N ILE A 30 4.61 1.90 8.84
CA ILE A 30 3.58 2.65 9.55
C ILE A 30 2.40 1.73 9.91
N ILE A 31 2.06 0.80 9.03
CA ILE A 31 1.04 -0.21 9.32
C ILE A 31 1.45 -1.05 10.51
N ASP A 32 2.73 -1.42 10.63
CA ASP A 32 3.24 -2.16 11.78
C ASP A 32 3.06 -1.35 13.07
N GLU A 33 3.35 -0.04 13.03
CA GLU A 33 3.14 0.86 14.18
C GLU A 33 1.66 0.94 14.55
N ILE A 34 0.78 1.02 13.55
CA ILE A 34 -0.67 1.02 13.77
C ILE A 34 -1.10 -0.30 14.39
N GLY A 35 -0.56 -1.42 13.93
CA GLY A 35 -0.84 -2.75 14.49
C GLY A 35 -0.45 -2.84 15.96
N GLU A 36 0.73 -2.36 16.32
CA GLU A 36 1.19 -2.33 17.70
C GLU A 36 0.27 -1.45 18.56
N PHE A 37 -0.10 -0.29 18.06
CA PHE A 37 -0.99 0.64 18.77
C PHE A 37 -2.36 -0.01 19.00
N LYS A 38 -2.92 -0.65 17.99
CA LYS A 38 -4.22 -1.34 18.14
C LYS A 38 -4.15 -2.47 19.14
N LYS A 39 -3.07 -3.25 19.09
CA LYS A 39 -2.85 -4.35 20.02
C LYS A 39 -2.78 -3.84 21.47
N ASP A 40 -1.97 -2.81 21.69
CA ASP A 40 -1.76 -2.24 23.02
C ASP A 40 -3.04 -1.59 23.60
N ASN A 41 -3.94 -1.14 22.74
CA ASN A 41 -5.15 -0.41 23.16
C ASN A 41 -6.44 -1.19 22.93
N GLY A 42 -6.35 -2.46 22.56
CA GLY A 42 -7.52 -3.31 22.37
C GLY A 42 -8.43 -2.87 21.23
N ILE A 43 -7.85 -2.31 20.19
CA ILE A 43 -8.59 -1.81 19.02
C ILE A 43 -8.67 -2.89 17.95
N THR A 44 -9.84 -3.04 17.33
CA THR A 44 -10.06 -4.00 16.25
C THR A 44 -9.20 -3.68 15.02
N ILE A 45 -8.56 -4.71 14.47
CA ILE A 45 -7.72 -4.56 13.28
C ILE A 45 -8.51 -4.01 12.10
N LEU A 46 -9.61 -4.67 11.75
CA LEU A 46 -10.41 -4.31 10.59
C LEU A 46 -11.47 -3.28 10.96
N GLN A 47 -11.37 -2.11 10.37
CA GLN A 47 -12.33 -1.03 10.56
C GLN A 47 -12.98 -0.73 9.20
N MET A 48 -14.13 -1.34 8.95
CA MET A 48 -14.81 -1.30 7.66
C MET A 48 -15.12 0.12 7.17
N LYS A 49 -15.55 0.98 8.09
CA LYS A 49 -15.87 2.37 7.73
C LYS A 49 -14.64 3.13 7.25
N ARG A 50 -13.51 2.92 7.92
CA ARG A 50 -12.25 3.53 7.53
C ARG A 50 -11.82 3.02 6.15
N TRP A 51 -11.93 1.71 5.92
CA TRP A 51 -11.54 1.11 4.65
C TRP A 51 -12.40 1.64 3.50
N ALA A 52 -13.72 1.74 3.69
CA ALA A 52 -14.61 2.28 2.67
C ALA A 52 -14.23 3.72 2.30
N GLY A 53 -13.87 4.53 3.29
CA GLY A 53 -13.41 5.90 3.06
C GLY A 53 -12.09 5.97 2.30
N ILE A 54 -11.16 5.06 2.62
CA ILE A 54 -9.87 4.99 1.91
C ILE A 54 -10.10 4.65 0.44
N VAL A 55 -10.90 3.63 0.15
CA VAL A 55 -11.17 3.22 -1.23
C VAL A 55 -11.74 4.38 -2.04
N LYS A 56 -12.77 5.04 -1.50
CA LYS A 56 -13.41 6.18 -2.17
C LYS A 56 -12.40 7.28 -2.48
N ASP A 57 -11.61 7.65 -1.48
CA ASP A 57 -10.62 8.73 -1.62
C ASP A 57 -9.52 8.38 -2.62
N ARG A 58 -8.95 7.17 -2.51
CA ARG A 58 -7.85 6.76 -3.38
C ARG A 58 -8.29 6.55 -4.82
N LEU A 59 -9.51 6.07 -5.04
CA LEU A 59 -10.05 5.96 -6.39
C LEU A 59 -10.19 7.34 -7.02
N SER A 60 -10.66 8.31 -6.26
CA SER A 60 -10.77 9.70 -6.74
C SER A 60 -9.38 10.26 -7.11
N GLN A 61 -8.42 10.15 -6.20
CA GLN A 61 -7.06 10.64 -6.43
C GLN A 61 -6.41 9.95 -7.63
N GLY A 62 -6.50 8.63 -7.68
CA GLY A 62 -5.83 7.85 -8.71
C GLY A 62 -6.41 8.09 -10.09
N THR A 63 -7.73 8.19 -10.22
CA THR A 63 -8.34 8.47 -11.52
C THR A 63 -7.99 9.87 -12.00
N HIS A 64 -7.84 10.82 -11.10
CA HIS A 64 -7.35 12.16 -11.43
C HIS A 64 -5.92 12.12 -11.99
N LEU A 65 -5.13 11.16 -11.56
CA LEU A 65 -3.76 10.98 -12.03
C LEU A 65 -3.67 10.13 -13.31
N GLY A 66 -4.82 9.72 -13.85
CA GLY A 66 -4.85 8.94 -15.09
C GLY A 66 -4.80 7.44 -14.90
N LEU A 67 -4.96 6.96 -13.66
CA LEU A 67 -4.97 5.52 -13.38
C LEU A 67 -6.37 4.96 -13.59
N LYS A 68 -6.44 3.75 -14.13
CA LYS A 68 -7.73 3.10 -14.38
C LYS A 68 -8.36 2.65 -13.08
N LYS A 69 -9.67 2.84 -12.96
CA LYS A 69 -10.43 2.46 -11.77
C LYS A 69 -10.25 0.98 -11.43
N GLU A 70 -10.35 0.11 -12.42
CA GLU A 70 -10.23 -1.35 -12.21
C GLU A 70 -8.86 -1.72 -11.67
N PHE A 71 -7.81 -1.12 -12.24
CA PHE A 71 -6.44 -1.33 -11.77
C PHE A 71 -6.29 -0.88 -10.32
N LEU A 72 -6.83 0.30 -9.99
CA LEU A 72 -6.77 0.85 -8.64
C LEU A 72 -7.50 -0.03 -7.63
N GLN A 73 -8.68 -0.54 -8.00
CA GLN A 73 -9.44 -1.41 -7.12
C GLN A 73 -8.66 -2.68 -6.76
N GLU A 74 -8.00 -3.30 -7.73
CA GLU A 74 -7.19 -4.48 -7.49
C GLU A 74 -5.95 -4.16 -6.65
N LEU A 75 -5.27 -3.07 -6.97
CA LEU A 75 -4.08 -2.65 -6.24
C LEU A 75 -4.42 -2.33 -4.78
N LEU A 76 -5.49 -1.57 -4.55
CA LEU A 76 -5.91 -1.22 -3.20
C LEU A 76 -6.30 -2.46 -2.39
N ALA A 77 -6.96 -3.43 -3.03
CA ALA A 77 -7.32 -4.68 -2.38
C ALA A 77 -6.07 -5.45 -1.94
N LEU A 78 -5.03 -5.50 -2.77
CA LEU A 78 -3.77 -6.15 -2.44
C LEU A 78 -3.06 -5.45 -1.28
N ILE A 79 -2.99 -4.13 -1.35
CA ILE A 79 -2.36 -3.33 -0.29
C ILE A 79 -3.11 -3.53 1.04
N HIS A 80 -4.44 -3.54 0.99
CA HIS A 80 -5.26 -3.74 2.17
C HIS A 80 -5.04 -5.14 2.77
N LYS A 81 -5.02 -6.15 1.92
CA LYS A 81 -4.80 -7.54 2.35
C LYS A 81 -3.47 -7.68 3.08
N GLU A 82 -2.41 -7.10 2.54
CA GLU A 82 -1.10 -7.15 3.18
C GLU A 82 -1.08 -6.37 4.48
N SER A 83 -1.74 -5.20 4.51
CA SER A 83 -1.84 -4.38 5.72
C SER A 83 -2.55 -5.12 6.86
N ILE A 84 -3.64 -5.80 6.54
CA ILE A 84 -4.39 -6.59 7.53
C ILE A 84 -3.55 -7.78 7.99
N GLN A 85 -2.86 -8.45 7.08
CA GLN A 85 -2.01 -9.58 7.43
C GLN A 85 -0.88 -9.17 8.39
N ARG A 86 -0.23 -8.03 8.13
CA ARG A 86 0.82 -7.51 9.01
C ARG A 86 0.30 -7.23 10.40
N GLN A 87 -0.87 -6.61 10.51
CA GLN A 87 -1.48 -6.32 11.81
C GLN A 87 -1.90 -7.61 12.52
N SER A 88 -2.42 -8.59 11.79
CA SER A 88 -2.77 -9.90 12.35
C SER A 88 -1.53 -10.61 12.91
N ASP A 89 -0.43 -10.56 12.17
CA ASP A 89 0.84 -11.16 12.61
C ASP A 89 1.32 -10.53 13.92
N ILE A 90 1.22 -9.21 14.04
CA ILE A 90 1.59 -8.47 15.24
C ILE A 90 0.71 -8.89 16.41
N PHE A 91 -0.61 -8.99 16.20
CA PHE A 91 -1.55 -9.43 17.22
C PHE A 91 -1.25 -10.86 17.71
N ASN A 92 -0.80 -11.72 16.80
CA ASN A 92 -0.52 -13.11 17.12
C ASN A 92 0.89 -13.34 17.67
N ASP A 93 1.74 -12.34 17.62
CA ASP A 93 3.11 -12.40 18.13
C ASP A 93 3.16 -12.07 19.62
N THR A 94 2.30 -12.72 20.40
CA THR A 94 2.23 -12.51 21.84
C THR A 94 3.02 -13.54 22.63
N GLU A 95 3.45 -14.59 21.94
CA GLU A 95 4.07 -15.75 22.56
C GLU A 95 5.59 -15.67 22.67
N SER A 96 6.17 -14.66 22.08
CA SER A 96 7.62 -14.51 22.09
C SER A 96 8.21 -14.19 23.44
#